data_7748a04b945649d682a384a7b985b2b6
#
_entry.id   7748a04b945649d682a384a7b985b2b6
#
_cell.length_a   1.000
_cell.length_b   1.000
_cell.length_c   1.000
_cell.angle_alpha   90.00
_cell.angle_beta   90.00
_cell.angle_gamma   90.00
#
_symmetry.space_group_name_H-M   'P 1'
#
loop_
_entity.id
_entity.type
_entity.pdbx_description
1 polymer ?
#
loop_
_entity_poly.entity_id
_entity_poly.type
_entity_poly.pdbx_seq_one_letter_code
_entity_poly.pdbx_strand_id
1 'polypeptide(L)'
;SACGTTCNYLEAAPTGWITTPAGQVNCPIQYTGEDPQCQWSGITSSLVTTGLAIGTGYANTSAMITQSNVSGKAGTVARGFQGGGKTDWFLPSRDELNEMYSQRTIIGGFNTHWYWSSSEDSGSSAKHQYFPGLASAFSKTFSGSVRPVRAF
;
A
#
# COMPACT_ATOMS: atom_id res chain seq x y z
N SER A 1 -13.50 0.47 0.84
CA SER A 1 -14.72 0.39 0.02
C SER A 1 -14.42 0.68 -1.42
N ALA A 2 -15.07 -0.02 -2.32
CA ALA A 2 -14.97 0.21 -3.76
C ALA A 2 -15.89 1.37 -4.19
N CYS A 3 -15.84 2.50 -3.48
CA CYS A 3 -16.69 3.65 -3.79
C CYS A 3 -16.21 4.47 -5.00
N GLY A 4 -15.05 4.13 -5.57
CA GLY A 4 -14.52 4.80 -6.75
C GLY A 4 -14.46 6.32 -6.60
N THR A 5 -15.02 7.02 -7.59
CA THR A 5 -15.05 8.51 -7.59
C THR A 5 -16.09 9.11 -6.66
N THR A 6 -16.89 8.32 -5.96
CA THR A 6 -17.92 8.82 -5.02
C THR A 6 -17.41 8.93 -3.58
N CYS A 7 -16.21 8.44 -3.29
CA CYS A 7 -15.57 8.65 -2.00
C CYS A 7 -15.07 10.08 -1.85
N ASN A 8 -15.27 10.65 -0.67
CA ASN A 8 -14.84 12.01 -0.35
C ASN A 8 -13.63 12.02 0.58
N TYR A 9 -13.34 10.93 1.25
CA TYR A 9 -12.31 10.84 2.28
C TYR A 9 -11.41 9.62 2.10
N LEU A 10 -10.14 9.81 2.43
CA LEU A 10 -9.17 8.74 2.62
C LEU A 10 -8.78 8.67 4.10
N GLU A 11 -8.77 7.47 4.66
CA GLU A 11 -8.29 7.16 5.99
C GLU A 11 -7.03 6.32 5.87
N ALA A 12 -5.94 6.75 6.50
CA ALA A 12 -4.71 5.98 6.60
C ALA A 12 -4.75 5.07 7.83
N ALA A 13 -4.21 3.85 7.73
CA ALA A 13 -4.02 2.99 8.87
C ALA A 13 -3.17 3.72 9.94
N PRO A 14 -3.49 3.58 11.24
CA PRO A 14 -2.78 4.28 12.30
C PRO A 14 -1.35 3.79 12.45
N THR A 15 -0.51 4.57 13.11
CA THR A 15 0.82 4.12 13.54
C THR A 15 0.70 2.81 14.34
N GLY A 16 1.57 1.85 14.05
CA GLY A 16 1.53 0.55 14.72
C GLY A 16 0.39 -0.38 14.29
N TRP A 17 -0.23 -0.13 13.14
CA TRP A 17 -1.33 -0.94 12.59
C TRP A 17 -1.02 -2.44 12.49
N ILE A 18 0.25 -2.83 12.42
CA ILE A 18 0.69 -4.23 12.37
C ILE A 18 0.54 -4.98 13.71
N THR A 19 0.32 -4.28 14.82
CA THR A 19 0.19 -4.89 16.16
C THR A 19 -1.21 -5.39 16.46
N THR A 20 -2.17 -5.17 15.57
CA THR A 20 -3.54 -5.67 15.77
C THR A 20 -3.62 -7.16 15.39
N PRO A 21 -4.32 -7.99 16.19
CA PRO A 21 -4.38 -9.45 15.97
C PRO A 21 -4.92 -9.88 14.60
N ALA A 22 -5.57 -9.00 13.88
CA ALA A 22 -6.21 -9.26 12.60
C ALA A 22 -5.27 -9.24 11.39
N GLY A 23 -4.02 -8.86 11.56
CA GLY A 23 -3.08 -8.78 10.45
C GLY A 23 -1.82 -9.60 10.73
N GLN A 24 -1.81 -10.88 10.41
CA GLN A 24 -0.53 -11.58 10.29
C GLN A 24 0.21 -11.03 9.07
N VAL A 25 1.04 -10.05 9.35
CA VAL A 25 1.88 -9.42 8.35
C VAL A 25 3.12 -10.27 8.17
N ASN A 26 3.13 -11.13 7.17
CA ASN A 26 4.28 -11.99 6.85
C ASN A 26 5.29 -11.28 5.92
N CYS A 27 5.50 -9.98 6.10
CA CYS A 27 6.54 -9.27 5.37
C CYS A 27 7.93 -9.66 5.87
N PRO A 28 8.93 -9.74 4.99
CA PRO A 28 10.27 -10.19 5.36
C PRO A 28 11.00 -9.24 6.33
N ILE A 29 10.62 -7.95 6.35
CA ILE A 29 11.25 -6.95 7.21
C ILE A 29 10.18 -6.29 8.07
N GLN A 30 10.30 -6.45 9.38
CA GLN A 30 9.40 -5.87 10.37
C GLN A 30 10.22 -5.38 11.56
N TYR A 31 10.07 -4.10 11.87
CA TYR A 31 10.64 -3.50 13.06
C TYR A 31 9.52 -3.04 14.00
N THR A 32 9.74 -3.16 15.30
CA THR A 32 8.75 -2.75 16.30
C THR A 32 8.41 -1.25 16.16
N GLY A 33 7.14 -0.96 15.97
CA GLY A 33 6.64 0.42 15.84
C GLY A 33 6.79 1.04 14.46
N GLU A 34 7.34 0.30 13.48
CA GLU A 34 7.49 0.76 12.10
C GLU A 34 6.51 0.07 11.15
N ASP A 35 6.27 0.69 10.00
CA ASP A 35 5.51 0.06 8.93
C ASP A 35 6.31 -1.11 8.33
N PRO A 36 5.69 -2.27 8.08
CA PRO A 36 6.38 -3.44 7.55
C PRO A 36 6.83 -3.20 6.12
N GLN A 37 7.97 -3.82 5.75
CA GLN A 37 8.49 -3.76 4.39
C GLN A 37 8.25 -5.09 3.67
N CYS A 38 7.52 -5.04 2.57
CA CYS A 38 7.12 -6.20 1.78
C CYS A 38 7.56 -6.02 0.33
N GLN A 39 7.76 -7.14 -0.38
CA GLN A 39 7.77 -7.11 -1.84
C GLN A 39 6.40 -6.69 -2.37
N TRP A 40 6.38 -6.08 -3.54
CA TRP A 40 5.15 -5.51 -4.12
C TRP A 40 4.07 -6.56 -4.36
N SER A 41 4.45 -7.69 -5.00
CA SER A 41 3.56 -8.81 -5.34
C SER A 41 4.35 -10.12 -5.31
N GLY A 42 3.67 -11.25 -5.38
CA GLY A 42 4.28 -12.57 -5.57
C GLY A 42 4.73 -12.82 -7.01
N ILE A 43 4.23 -12.05 -7.97
CA ILE A 43 4.68 -12.04 -9.37
C ILE A 43 5.31 -10.69 -9.67
N THR A 44 6.60 -10.70 -10.01
CA THR A 44 7.43 -9.50 -10.12
C THR A 44 7.91 -9.19 -11.54
N SER A 45 7.40 -9.91 -12.53
CA SER A 45 7.85 -9.81 -13.93
C SER A 45 6.72 -9.67 -14.94
N SER A 46 5.48 -9.46 -14.50
CA SER A 46 4.30 -9.34 -15.36
C SER A 46 3.45 -8.14 -15.00
N LEU A 47 2.80 -7.55 -15.99
CA LEU A 47 1.85 -6.45 -15.82
C LEU A 47 0.58 -6.91 -15.09
N VAL A 48 0.06 -6.02 -14.23
CA VAL A 48 -1.24 -6.17 -13.55
C VAL A 48 -2.29 -5.23 -14.17
N THR A 49 -1.86 -4.21 -14.85
CA THR A 49 -2.70 -3.13 -15.39
C THR A 49 -3.38 -2.33 -14.28
N THR A 50 -2.68 -1.36 -13.74
CA THR A 50 -3.11 -0.52 -12.61
C THR A 50 -3.28 0.94 -13.00
N GLY A 51 -4.18 1.65 -12.32
CA GLY A 51 -4.36 3.09 -12.45
C GLY A 51 -3.41 3.89 -11.53
N LEU A 52 -3.22 5.17 -11.85
CA LEU A 52 -2.37 6.09 -11.09
C LEU A 52 -3.19 7.02 -10.20
N ALA A 53 -4.41 7.36 -10.62
CA ALA A 53 -5.24 8.42 -10.04
C ALA A 53 -5.79 8.07 -8.64
N ILE A 54 -6.19 9.10 -7.91
CA ILE A 54 -6.99 8.95 -6.69
C ILE A 54 -8.27 8.17 -7.02
N GLY A 55 -8.65 7.22 -6.16
CA GLY A 55 -9.79 6.33 -6.36
C GLY A 55 -9.44 5.00 -7.04
N THR A 56 -8.22 4.82 -7.55
CA THR A 56 -7.83 3.58 -8.23
C THR A 56 -7.19 2.53 -7.31
N GLY A 57 -6.74 2.91 -6.12
CA GLY A 57 -5.97 2.03 -5.23
C GLY A 57 -6.69 0.74 -4.84
N TYR A 58 -8.00 0.80 -4.58
CA TYR A 58 -8.78 -0.39 -4.26
C TYR A 58 -8.82 -1.39 -5.42
N ALA A 59 -9.11 -0.92 -6.64
CA ALA A 59 -9.14 -1.75 -7.83
C ALA A 59 -7.75 -2.31 -8.18
N ASN A 60 -6.72 -1.47 -8.08
CA ASN A 60 -5.33 -1.88 -8.25
C ASN A 60 -4.96 -3.03 -7.31
N THR A 61 -5.25 -2.87 -6.01
CA THR A 61 -4.96 -3.90 -4.99
C THR A 61 -5.72 -5.19 -5.29
N SER A 62 -6.97 -5.10 -5.75
CA SER A 62 -7.75 -6.27 -6.16
C SER A 62 -7.11 -6.98 -7.35
N ALA A 63 -6.65 -6.24 -8.35
CA ALA A 63 -5.95 -6.79 -9.52
C ALA A 63 -4.61 -7.47 -9.12
N MET A 64 -3.84 -6.85 -8.22
CA MET A 64 -2.62 -7.44 -7.66
C MET A 64 -2.90 -8.80 -7.01
N ILE A 65 -3.95 -8.88 -6.17
CA ILE A 65 -4.33 -10.10 -5.46
C ILE A 65 -4.88 -11.17 -6.41
N THR A 66 -5.62 -10.76 -7.43
CA THR A 66 -6.10 -11.66 -8.48
C THR A 66 -4.94 -12.29 -9.25
N GLN A 67 -3.89 -11.52 -9.55
CA GLN A 67 -2.69 -12.03 -10.19
C GLN A 67 -1.87 -12.92 -9.24
N SER A 68 -1.77 -12.55 -7.96
CA SER A 68 -1.00 -13.29 -6.96
C SER A 68 -1.54 -13.03 -5.55
N ASN A 69 -2.14 -14.04 -4.95
CA ASN A 69 -2.65 -14.00 -3.58
C ASN A 69 -1.62 -14.46 -2.52
N VAL A 70 -0.35 -14.49 -2.86
CA VAL A 70 0.73 -14.88 -1.93
C VAL A 70 0.74 -13.93 -0.74
N SER A 71 0.70 -14.49 0.46
CA SER A 71 0.73 -13.76 1.72
C SER A 71 2.08 -13.03 1.90
N GLY A 72 2.11 -11.95 2.68
CA GLY A 72 3.32 -11.20 2.94
C GLY A 72 3.79 -10.33 1.77
N LYS A 73 2.91 -9.98 0.86
CA LYS A 73 3.13 -9.03 -0.22
C LYS A 73 2.35 -7.74 0.03
N ALA A 74 2.80 -6.63 -0.53
CA ALA A 74 2.21 -5.32 -0.23
C ALA A 74 0.69 -5.27 -0.45
N GLY A 75 0.20 -5.81 -1.55
CA GLY A 75 -1.24 -5.86 -1.84
C GLY A 75 -2.02 -6.75 -0.86
N THR A 76 -1.55 -7.97 -0.58
CA THR A 76 -2.23 -8.91 0.32
C THR A 76 -2.20 -8.44 1.77
N VAL A 77 -1.10 -7.82 2.19
CA VAL A 77 -0.94 -7.28 3.54
C VAL A 77 -1.86 -6.07 3.76
N ALA A 78 -1.89 -5.14 2.82
CA ALA A 78 -2.77 -3.98 2.91
C ALA A 78 -4.25 -4.38 2.96
N ARG A 79 -4.68 -5.33 2.11
CA ARG A 79 -6.05 -5.84 2.09
C ARG A 79 -6.40 -6.66 3.33
N GLY A 80 -5.43 -7.34 3.92
CA GLY A 80 -5.62 -8.16 5.13
C GLY A 80 -5.79 -7.34 6.42
N PHE A 81 -5.51 -6.06 6.43
CA PHE A 81 -5.73 -5.21 7.59
C PHE A 81 -7.23 -5.06 7.89
N GLN A 82 -7.61 -5.13 9.17
CA GLN A 82 -9.00 -5.08 9.65
C GLN A 82 -9.20 -4.03 10.75
N GLY A 83 -8.44 -2.97 10.70
CA GLY A 83 -8.53 -1.88 11.67
C GLY A 83 -9.92 -1.26 11.72
N GLY A 84 -10.41 -0.93 12.92
CA GLY A 84 -11.74 -0.37 13.12
C GLY A 84 -12.90 -1.30 12.74
N GLY A 85 -12.64 -2.62 12.65
CA GLY A 85 -13.63 -3.59 12.19
C GLY A 85 -13.99 -3.47 10.70
N LYS A 86 -13.12 -2.83 9.91
CA LYS A 86 -13.30 -2.65 8.47
C LYS A 86 -12.45 -3.64 7.69
N THR A 87 -12.96 -4.06 6.53
CA THR A 87 -12.32 -5.07 5.66
C THR A 87 -12.03 -4.54 4.26
N ASP A 88 -12.18 -3.24 4.05
CA ASP A 88 -12.06 -2.57 2.77
C ASP A 88 -10.76 -1.76 2.61
N TRP A 89 -9.74 -2.10 3.39
CA TRP A 89 -8.41 -1.52 3.30
C TRP A 89 -7.68 -1.95 2.03
N PHE A 90 -6.80 -1.10 1.52
CA PHE A 90 -6.06 -1.36 0.29
C PHE A 90 -4.71 -0.62 0.27
N LEU A 91 -3.84 -1.01 -0.65
CA LEU A 91 -2.59 -0.32 -0.93
C LEU A 91 -2.90 0.93 -1.77
N PRO A 92 -2.50 2.13 -1.32
CA PRO A 92 -2.84 3.36 -2.01
C PRO A 92 -2.30 3.38 -3.45
N SER A 93 -3.03 4.01 -4.38
CA SER A 93 -2.48 4.35 -5.71
C SER A 93 -1.33 5.36 -5.58
N ARG A 94 -0.64 5.65 -6.69
CA ARG A 94 0.42 6.68 -6.72
C ARG A 94 -0.09 8.03 -6.19
N ASP A 95 -1.25 8.47 -6.66
CA ASP A 95 -1.76 9.80 -6.30
C ASP A 95 -2.35 9.84 -4.88
N GLU A 96 -2.94 8.74 -4.43
CA GLU A 96 -3.36 8.57 -3.03
C GLU A 96 -2.16 8.56 -2.08
N LEU A 97 -1.08 7.87 -2.44
CA LEU A 97 0.15 7.86 -1.65
C LEU A 97 0.83 9.24 -1.63
N ASN A 98 0.77 9.98 -2.74
CA ASN A 98 1.27 11.36 -2.81
C ASN A 98 0.45 12.29 -1.89
N GLU A 99 -0.86 12.10 -1.79
CA GLU A 99 -1.68 12.83 -0.83
C GLU A 99 -1.31 12.48 0.61
N MET A 100 -1.09 11.20 0.93
CA MET A 100 -0.59 10.79 2.24
C MET A 100 0.76 11.45 2.55
N TYR A 101 1.66 11.55 1.57
CA TYR A 101 2.93 12.24 1.72
C TYR A 101 2.75 13.73 2.02
N SER A 102 1.83 14.39 1.32
CA SER A 102 1.50 15.81 1.54
C SER A 102 0.97 16.05 2.96
N GLN A 103 0.21 15.11 3.50
CA GLN A 103 -0.39 15.17 4.84
C GLN A 103 0.42 14.41 5.91
N ARG A 104 1.65 13.99 5.62
CA ARG A 104 2.44 13.10 6.47
C ARG A 104 2.66 13.58 7.90
N THR A 105 2.73 14.89 8.10
CA THR A 105 2.90 15.48 9.44
C THR A 105 1.65 15.31 10.30
N ILE A 106 0.48 15.35 9.68
CA ILE A 106 -0.82 15.18 10.35
C ILE A 106 -1.08 13.69 10.59
N ILE A 107 -0.87 12.86 9.59
CA ILE A 107 -1.08 11.39 9.68
C ILE A 107 -0.10 10.78 10.69
N GLY A 108 1.16 11.16 10.62
CA GLY A 108 2.22 10.69 11.53
C GLY A 108 2.66 9.24 11.33
N GLY A 109 3.72 8.87 12.05
CA GLY A 109 4.20 7.50 12.15
C GLY A 109 4.77 6.89 10.87
N PHE A 110 5.17 7.72 9.90
CA PHE A 110 5.86 7.22 8.71
C PHE A 110 7.35 7.00 8.99
N ASN A 111 7.88 5.91 8.43
CA ASN A 111 9.31 5.65 8.42
C ASN A 111 10.03 6.62 7.46
N THR A 112 11.34 6.77 7.63
CA THR A 112 12.21 7.49 6.69
C THR A 112 12.60 6.62 5.48
N HIS A 113 11.73 5.71 5.08
CA HIS A 113 11.90 4.81 3.96
C HIS A 113 10.94 5.16 2.82
N TRP A 114 11.02 4.40 1.73
CA TRP A 114 10.10 4.51 0.62
C TRP A 114 8.90 3.56 0.83
N TYR A 115 7.75 4.03 0.39
CA TYR A 115 6.47 3.35 0.51
C TYR A 115 5.97 2.89 -0.85
N TRP A 116 5.48 1.67 -0.93
CA TRP A 116 4.82 1.19 -2.14
C TRP A 116 3.49 1.88 -2.38
N SER A 117 3.25 2.22 -3.65
CA SER A 117 1.89 2.36 -4.16
C SER A 117 1.43 1.08 -4.86
N SER A 118 0.12 0.96 -5.08
CA SER A 118 -0.47 -0.11 -5.89
C SER A 118 -0.34 0.12 -7.40
N SER A 119 0.26 1.23 -7.81
CA SER A 119 0.40 1.61 -9.21
C SER A 119 1.70 1.06 -9.80
N GLU A 120 1.58 0.36 -10.94
CA GLU A 120 2.74 -0.11 -11.68
C GLU A 120 3.44 1.00 -12.44
N ASP A 121 4.71 0.78 -12.73
CA ASP A 121 5.51 1.51 -13.71
C ASP A 121 5.76 0.63 -14.95
N SER A 122 6.04 -0.65 -14.72
CA SER A 122 6.24 -1.66 -15.75
C SER A 122 5.91 -3.06 -15.22
N GLY A 123 6.07 -4.09 -16.02
CA GLY A 123 5.92 -5.47 -15.57
C GLY A 123 6.83 -5.83 -14.38
N SER A 124 8.00 -5.20 -14.27
CA SER A 124 9.01 -5.50 -13.25
C SER A 124 9.20 -4.41 -12.20
N SER A 125 8.54 -3.25 -12.34
CA SER A 125 8.66 -2.10 -11.41
C SER A 125 7.31 -1.51 -11.04
N ALA A 126 7.25 -0.89 -9.87
CA ALA A 126 6.07 -0.21 -9.36
C ALA A 126 6.44 1.16 -8.79
N LYS A 127 5.45 2.05 -8.77
CA LYS A 127 5.60 3.41 -8.23
C LYS A 127 5.72 3.37 -6.72
N HIS A 128 6.57 4.24 -6.19
CA HIS A 128 6.76 4.44 -4.77
C HIS A 128 6.95 5.92 -4.44
N GLN A 129 6.76 6.26 -3.17
CA GLN A 129 7.07 7.56 -2.60
C GLN A 129 8.13 7.38 -1.52
N TYR A 130 9.24 8.08 -1.65
CA TYR A 130 10.25 8.16 -0.59
C TYR A 130 9.83 9.23 0.43
N PHE A 131 9.76 8.84 1.68
CA PHE A 131 9.50 9.75 2.80
C PHE A 131 10.85 10.00 3.52
N PRO A 132 11.54 11.11 3.28
CA PRO A 132 11.08 12.49 3.06
C PRO A 132 11.30 13.07 1.65
N GLY A 133 11.42 12.30 0.63
CA GLY A 133 11.89 12.77 -0.68
C GLY A 133 10.92 12.57 -1.83
N LEU A 134 11.46 12.25 -3.01
CA LEU A 134 10.76 12.22 -4.28
C LEU A 134 10.02 10.90 -4.55
N ALA A 135 8.97 10.97 -5.35
CA ALA A 135 8.34 9.80 -5.95
C ALA A 135 9.18 9.26 -7.11
N SER A 136 9.22 7.94 -7.27
CA SER A 136 9.94 7.26 -8.36
C SER A 136 9.32 5.88 -8.61
N ALA A 137 10.06 4.97 -9.24
CA ALA A 137 9.71 3.57 -9.41
C ALA A 137 10.87 2.66 -9.01
N PHE A 138 10.55 1.50 -8.46
CA PHE A 138 11.53 0.51 -8.02
C PHE A 138 11.15 -0.88 -8.50
N SER A 139 12.13 -1.80 -8.57
CA SER A 139 11.85 -3.19 -8.89
C SER A 139 10.91 -3.81 -7.86
N LYS A 140 9.89 -4.53 -8.32
CA LYS A 140 8.92 -5.26 -7.49
C LYS A 140 9.57 -6.32 -6.58
N THR A 141 10.81 -6.69 -6.85
CA THR A 141 11.58 -7.65 -6.04
C THR A 141 12.11 -7.08 -4.74
N PHE A 142 12.20 -5.76 -4.64
CA PHE A 142 12.63 -5.10 -3.40
C PHE A 142 11.50 -5.03 -2.37
N SER A 143 11.87 -4.89 -1.10
CA SER A 143 10.91 -4.70 -0.01
C SER A 143 10.75 -3.21 0.30
N GLY A 144 9.54 -2.71 0.20
CA GLY A 144 9.16 -1.34 0.53
C GLY A 144 8.10 -1.28 1.62
N SER A 145 8.06 -0.19 2.34
CA SER A 145 7.11 0.03 3.43
C SER A 145 5.66 0.02 2.91
N VAL A 146 4.76 -0.47 3.72
CA VAL A 146 3.34 -0.59 3.42
C VAL A 146 2.53 0.15 4.48
N ARG A 147 1.69 1.08 4.07
CA ARG A 147 0.68 1.72 4.91
C ARG A 147 -0.69 1.59 4.21
N PRO A 148 -1.62 0.80 4.75
CA PRO A 148 -2.95 0.68 4.17
C PRO A 148 -3.74 1.98 4.25
N VAL A 149 -4.63 2.16 3.28
CA VAL A 149 -5.67 3.19 3.31
C VAL A 149 -7.03 2.58 3.04
N ARG A 150 -8.08 3.29 3.38
CA ARG A 150 -9.44 3.01 2.94
C ARG A 150 -10.12 4.30 2.49
N ALA A 151 -11.12 4.18 1.64
CA ALA A 151 -11.90 5.30 1.13
C ALA A 151 -13.37 5.18 1.56
N PHE A 152 -14.03 6.31 1.85
CA PHE A 152 -15.45 6.35 2.24
C PHE A 152 -16.11 7.70 1.95
#